data_c9668e28286c79a73daf9cdca16fc375
#
_entry.id   c9668e28286c79a73daf9cdca16fc375
#
_cell.length_a   1.000
_cell.length_b   1.000
_cell.length_c   1.000
_cell.angle_alpha   90.00
_cell.angle_beta   90.00
_cell.angle_gamma   90.00
#
_symmetry.space_group_name_H-M   'P 1'
#
loop_
_entity.id
_entity.type
_entity.pdbx_description
1 polymer ?
#
loop_
_entity_poly.entity_id
_entity_poly.type
_entity_poly.pdbx_seq_one_letter_code
_entity_poly.pdbx_strand_id
1 'polypeptide(L)'
;MNIEILFVFALLLITIGLFIWDRIRMDLVAMMVVVALAVSGIITPAETVSGFGQSLVVMIAGLFVVGEGLFRTGVAAAVGSWIMRMGGQSEKKLLLVLIPVVAGMSAVMSSTGAVALFIPVVLSICRSARLQPSRMLMPLSFASLIGGMMTLIGTPPNMVASTQLQVAGFEPFGFFDFTPIGGIILIVGTVYLVFIAPALLPETGVREAVHPYLKEFAERYGIQDNLYRLRVRNDSELVGKTVSDARLRTQFEVTVFAIRRDGKLLSSLMPVLSETLIEGGDILLAYSEPEGIEKMCIQTGCMFFGFPDDERTRMDKEFGVAEVMLHNRSPIVGKTIQGARFREQYNLSVIGVLRDGKPLTTRYNGEPLAFGDTLLLAGGWRYIEALEERHNFVVLETPAEMTETSARWGHAPIALFIMLSMLVLMISGVLSSLSAILLAAVAMILTGCINMNEAYRSLNATSLVLIAGMLPLALAIQKSGALDLIVNGLLSILGNSTPILICAGLFVLTSVLSQFISNTATTVLIAPIAIAIAQGLGMSPEPFMMAVAIAASTAFSTPIASPVNTLVLVPGNYRFIDFVKVGLPLQVMAMIITLLITPLIFPF
;
A
#
# COMPACT_ATOMS: atom_id res chain seq x y z
N MET A 1 11.09 23.74 40.22
CA MET A 1 11.06 23.16 38.86
C MET A 1 11.67 24.22 37.93
N ASN A 2 12.78 23.89 37.25
CA ASN A 2 13.41 24.83 36.33
C ASN A 2 12.48 25.17 35.16
N ILE A 3 12.54 26.40 34.65
CA ILE A 3 11.69 26.87 33.53
C ILE A 3 11.88 25.96 32.31
N GLU A 4 13.08 25.45 32.06
CA GLU A 4 13.41 24.56 30.97
C GLU A 4 12.65 23.22 31.06
N ILE A 5 12.56 22.66 32.27
CA ILE A 5 11.81 21.41 32.53
C ILE A 5 10.31 21.62 32.26
N LEU A 6 9.75 22.74 32.75
CA LEU A 6 8.35 23.07 32.53
C LEU A 6 8.04 23.25 31.05
N PHE A 7 8.94 23.92 30.32
CA PHE A 7 8.82 24.12 28.88
C PHE A 7 8.83 22.78 28.12
N VAL A 8 9.78 21.89 28.43
CA VAL A 8 9.89 20.58 27.76
C VAL A 8 8.67 19.70 28.05
N PHE A 9 8.16 19.70 29.30
CA PHE A 9 6.92 18.98 29.62
C PHE A 9 5.70 19.56 28.92
N ALA A 10 5.58 20.89 28.88
CA ALA A 10 4.49 21.54 28.16
C ALA A 10 4.55 21.22 26.66
N LEU A 11 5.76 21.27 26.06
CA LEU A 11 5.99 20.94 24.65
C LEU A 11 5.62 19.47 24.37
N LEU A 12 6.02 18.55 25.24
CA LEU A 12 5.69 17.12 25.14
C LEU A 12 4.17 16.90 25.18
N LEU A 13 3.47 17.48 26.18
CA LEU A 13 2.02 17.35 26.33
C LEU A 13 1.26 17.98 25.18
N ILE A 14 1.69 19.14 24.69
CA ILE A 14 1.10 19.79 23.51
C ILE A 14 1.31 18.90 22.28
N THR A 15 2.50 18.33 22.09
CA THR A 15 2.79 17.43 20.97
C THR A 15 1.90 16.20 20.99
N ILE A 16 1.75 15.56 22.15
CA ILE A 16 0.83 14.41 22.31
C ILE A 16 -0.61 14.83 22.01
N GLY A 17 -1.04 15.98 22.57
CA GLY A 17 -2.39 16.51 22.34
C GLY A 17 -2.66 16.81 20.85
N LEU A 18 -1.69 17.38 20.14
CA LEU A 18 -1.81 17.65 18.70
C LEU A 18 -1.85 16.36 17.87
N PHE A 19 -1.08 15.34 18.23
CA PHE A 19 -1.13 14.04 17.58
C PHE A 19 -2.48 13.33 17.79
N ILE A 20 -3.03 13.38 19.00
CA ILE A 20 -4.37 12.81 19.30
C ILE A 20 -5.48 13.59 18.59
N TRP A 21 -5.35 14.91 18.48
CA TRP A 21 -6.33 15.77 17.80
C TRP A 21 -6.40 15.52 16.29
N ASP A 22 -5.33 15.03 15.67
CA ASP A 22 -5.20 14.59 14.26
C ASP A 22 -5.78 15.56 13.18
N ARG A 23 -5.88 16.86 13.52
CA ARG A 23 -6.27 17.89 12.54
C ARG A 23 -5.06 18.55 11.86
N ILE A 24 -3.90 18.39 12.44
CA ILE A 24 -2.64 18.92 11.92
C ILE A 24 -1.78 17.74 11.50
N ARG A 25 -1.19 17.82 10.32
CA ARG A 25 -0.31 16.77 9.80
C ARG A 25 0.86 16.53 10.77
N MET A 26 1.18 15.27 11.02
CA MET A 26 2.20 14.86 12.00
C MET A 26 3.60 15.41 11.67
N ASP A 27 3.95 15.51 10.38
CA ASP A 27 5.21 16.11 9.94
C ASP A 27 5.29 17.61 10.28
N LEU A 28 4.19 18.33 10.16
CA LEU A 28 4.12 19.74 10.56
C LEU A 28 4.24 19.89 12.08
N VAL A 29 3.59 19.04 12.87
CA VAL A 29 3.73 19.04 14.33
C VAL A 29 5.19 18.78 14.73
N ALA A 30 5.87 17.81 14.10
CA ALA A 30 7.30 17.56 14.32
C ALA A 30 8.16 18.78 13.98
N MET A 31 7.88 19.47 12.88
CA MET A 31 8.57 20.72 12.54
C MET A 31 8.28 21.85 13.53
N MET A 32 7.06 21.94 14.07
CA MET A 32 6.75 22.90 15.16
C MET A 32 7.57 22.61 16.41
N VAL A 33 7.76 21.32 16.76
CA VAL A 33 8.65 20.92 17.87
C VAL A 33 10.09 21.34 17.60
N VAL A 34 10.62 21.11 16.40
CA VAL A 34 11.96 21.54 16.00
C VAL A 34 12.13 23.05 16.19
N VAL A 35 11.17 23.84 15.69
CA VAL A 35 11.20 25.31 15.80
C VAL A 35 11.11 25.76 17.26
N ALA A 36 10.20 25.15 18.06
CA ALA A 36 10.06 25.49 19.48
C ALA A 36 11.35 25.21 20.25
N LEU A 37 12.02 24.08 19.98
CA LEU A 37 13.29 23.73 20.59
C LEU A 37 14.42 24.65 20.13
N ALA A 38 14.45 25.04 18.85
CA ALA A 38 15.43 26.01 18.34
C ALA A 38 15.33 27.38 19.03
N VAL A 39 14.08 27.84 19.26
CA VAL A 39 13.81 29.15 19.91
C VAL A 39 14.02 29.09 21.42
N SER A 40 13.81 27.95 22.07
CA SER A 40 13.96 27.81 23.51
C SER A 40 15.41 27.94 24.01
N GLY A 41 16.40 27.64 23.16
CA GLY A 41 17.82 27.64 23.52
C GLY A 41 18.25 26.44 24.41
N ILE A 42 17.35 25.50 24.72
CA ILE A 42 17.66 24.29 25.52
C ILE A 42 18.65 23.40 24.78
N ILE A 43 18.53 23.34 23.46
CA ILE A 43 19.47 22.65 22.57
C ILE A 43 20.05 23.64 21.55
N THR A 44 21.24 23.33 21.07
CA THR A 44 21.91 24.20 20.08
C THR A 44 21.22 24.07 18.70
N PRO A 45 21.37 25.08 17.82
CA PRO A 45 20.83 25.01 16.46
C PRO A 45 21.32 23.78 15.68
N ALA A 46 22.58 23.36 15.89
CA ALA A 46 23.11 22.14 15.27
C ALA A 46 22.40 20.87 15.77
N GLU A 47 22.15 20.79 17.08
CA GLU A 47 21.42 19.68 17.70
C GLU A 47 19.94 19.66 17.26
N THR A 48 19.34 20.83 17.05
CA THR A 48 17.95 20.93 16.60
C THR A 48 17.72 20.27 15.23
N VAL A 49 18.70 20.38 14.33
CA VAL A 49 18.60 19.78 12.97
C VAL A 49 19.32 18.44 12.86
N SER A 50 20.01 17.99 13.92
CA SER A 50 20.80 16.75 13.91
C SER A 50 19.98 15.51 13.57
N GLY A 51 18.69 15.52 13.90
CA GLY A 51 17.76 14.44 13.58
C GLY A 51 17.68 14.12 12.08
N PHE A 52 17.78 15.13 11.21
CA PHE A 52 17.73 14.94 9.76
C PHE A 52 18.99 14.27 9.19
N GLY A 53 20.12 14.37 9.87
CA GLY A 53 21.37 13.69 9.51
C GLY A 53 21.56 12.33 10.20
N GLN A 54 20.60 11.86 10.98
CA GLN A 54 20.70 10.58 11.68
C GLN A 54 20.68 9.39 10.70
N SER A 55 21.55 8.42 10.97
CA SER A 55 21.64 7.18 10.17
C SER A 55 20.29 6.48 10.03
N LEU A 56 19.44 6.53 11.06
CA LEU A 56 18.10 5.97 11.07
C LEU A 56 17.23 6.52 9.94
N VAL A 57 17.19 7.84 9.75
CA VAL A 57 16.36 8.49 8.73
C VAL A 57 16.80 8.07 7.33
N VAL A 58 18.12 8.02 7.11
CA VAL A 58 18.71 7.60 5.83
C VAL A 58 18.47 6.10 5.57
N MET A 59 18.55 5.26 6.60
CA MET A 59 18.25 3.82 6.49
C MET A 59 16.79 3.58 6.09
N ILE A 60 15.85 4.27 6.74
CA ILE A 60 14.42 4.14 6.42
C ILE A 60 14.15 4.61 4.98
N ALA A 61 14.76 5.71 4.56
CA ALA A 61 14.65 6.18 3.17
C ALA A 61 15.16 5.13 2.16
N GLY A 62 16.33 4.52 2.42
CA GLY A 62 16.88 3.44 1.59
C GLY A 62 15.97 2.21 1.54
N LEU A 63 15.35 1.83 2.66
CA LEU A 63 14.41 0.70 2.71
C LEU A 63 13.13 0.97 1.92
N PHE A 64 12.62 2.20 1.88
CA PHE A 64 11.50 2.54 1.01
C PHE A 64 11.85 2.30 -0.47
N VAL A 65 13.06 2.67 -0.89
CA VAL A 65 13.53 2.44 -2.27
C VAL A 65 13.66 0.94 -2.59
N VAL A 66 14.27 0.15 -1.69
CA VAL A 66 14.40 -1.30 -1.86
C VAL A 66 13.04 -1.99 -1.90
N GLY A 67 12.13 -1.61 -0.99
CA GLY A 67 10.77 -2.14 -0.94
C GLY A 67 9.98 -1.86 -2.21
N GLU A 68 10.05 -0.64 -2.74
CA GLU A 68 9.41 -0.25 -3.99
C GLU A 68 10.02 -1.02 -5.20
N GLY A 69 11.34 -1.25 -5.20
CA GLY A 69 12.00 -2.07 -6.22
C GLY A 69 11.46 -3.50 -6.26
N LEU A 70 11.26 -4.12 -5.09
CA LEU A 70 10.63 -5.46 -4.99
C LEU A 70 9.17 -5.45 -5.46
N PHE A 71 8.44 -4.39 -5.13
CA PHE A 71 7.06 -4.23 -5.54
C PHE A 71 6.93 -4.13 -7.06
N ARG A 72 7.68 -3.24 -7.71
CA ARG A 72 7.60 -2.98 -9.16
C ARG A 72 8.16 -4.08 -10.04
N THR A 73 9.02 -4.93 -9.51
CA THR A 73 9.55 -6.08 -10.26
C THR A 73 8.61 -7.28 -10.27
N GLY A 74 7.46 -7.23 -9.59
CA GLY A 74 6.44 -8.28 -9.61
C GLY A 74 6.75 -9.49 -8.74
N VAL A 75 7.79 -9.43 -7.89
CA VAL A 75 8.11 -10.51 -6.93
C VAL A 75 6.88 -10.89 -6.11
N ALA A 76 6.16 -9.91 -5.64
CA ALA A 76 5.02 -10.12 -4.80
C ALA A 76 3.78 -10.68 -5.56
N ALA A 77 3.59 -10.34 -6.85
CA ALA A 77 2.55 -10.94 -7.68
C ALA A 77 2.85 -12.43 -7.97
N ALA A 78 4.15 -12.79 -8.14
CA ALA A 78 4.57 -14.19 -8.26
C ALA A 78 4.21 -15.01 -7.02
N VAL A 79 4.45 -14.45 -5.83
CA VAL A 79 4.09 -15.06 -4.55
C VAL A 79 2.58 -15.25 -4.43
N GLY A 80 1.78 -14.24 -4.82
CA GLY A 80 0.32 -14.33 -4.83
C GLY A 80 -0.21 -15.47 -5.68
N SER A 81 0.32 -15.65 -6.89
CA SER A 81 -0.06 -16.75 -7.79
C SER A 81 0.32 -18.13 -7.21
N TRP A 82 1.43 -18.21 -6.48
CA TRP A 82 1.86 -19.41 -5.79
C TRP A 82 0.91 -19.78 -4.62
N ILE A 83 0.46 -18.79 -3.83
CA ILE A 83 -0.53 -19.00 -2.75
C ILE A 83 -1.80 -19.62 -3.31
N MET A 84 -2.31 -19.11 -4.45
CA MET A 84 -3.52 -19.66 -5.08
C MET A 84 -3.36 -21.13 -5.47
N ARG A 85 -2.18 -21.53 -5.96
CA ARG A 85 -1.91 -22.93 -6.33
C ARG A 85 -1.88 -23.87 -5.12
N MET A 86 -1.38 -23.39 -3.97
CA MET A 86 -1.24 -24.22 -2.76
C MET A 86 -2.50 -24.29 -1.90
N GLY A 87 -3.27 -23.22 -1.80
CA GLY A 87 -4.39 -23.10 -0.86
C GLY A 87 -5.67 -23.81 -1.31
N GLY A 88 -5.86 -24.04 -2.61
CA GLY A 88 -7.08 -24.64 -3.16
C GLY A 88 -8.32 -23.80 -2.85
N GLN A 89 -9.46 -24.46 -2.51
CA GLN A 89 -10.75 -23.80 -2.23
C GLN A 89 -11.10 -23.72 -0.73
N SER A 90 -10.21 -24.14 0.15
CA SER A 90 -10.48 -24.17 1.60
C SER A 90 -10.02 -22.89 2.27
N GLU A 91 -10.93 -22.13 2.89
CA GLU A 91 -10.65 -20.91 3.66
C GLU A 91 -9.51 -21.10 4.65
N LYS A 92 -9.57 -22.17 5.47
CA LYS A 92 -8.54 -22.44 6.49
C LYS A 92 -7.17 -22.73 5.88
N LYS A 93 -7.11 -23.50 4.78
CA LYS A 93 -5.83 -23.80 4.09
C LYS A 93 -5.26 -22.55 3.45
N LEU A 94 -6.10 -21.73 2.83
CA LEU A 94 -5.69 -20.45 2.26
C LEU A 94 -5.12 -19.51 3.31
N LEU A 95 -5.79 -19.37 4.47
CA LEU A 95 -5.29 -18.55 5.58
C LEU A 95 -3.98 -19.10 6.17
N LEU A 96 -3.86 -20.44 6.32
CA LEU A 96 -2.62 -21.07 6.82
C LEU A 96 -1.41 -20.84 5.90
N VAL A 97 -1.63 -20.64 4.60
CA VAL A 97 -0.56 -20.31 3.64
C VAL A 97 -0.37 -18.80 3.55
N LEU A 98 -1.47 -18.03 3.47
CA LEU A 98 -1.45 -16.59 3.30
C LEU A 98 -0.74 -15.88 4.47
N ILE A 99 -1.11 -16.20 5.71
CA ILE A 99 -0.60 -15.51 6.91
C ILE A 99 0.93 -15.59 7.03
N PRO A 100 1.57 -16.78 7.00
CA PRO A 100 3.03 -16.86 7.09
C PRO A 100 3.75 -16.22 5.89
N VAL A 101 3.18 -16.33 4.69
CA VAL A 101 3.78 -15.75 3.48
C VAL A 101 3.76 -14.23 3.53
N VAL A 102 2.62 -13.65 3.87
CA VAL A 102 2.49 -12.19 4.00
C VAL A 102 3.36 -11.67 5.15
N ALA A 103 3.39 -12.37 6.28
CA ALA A 103 4.27 -12.02 7.39
C ALA A 103 5.75 -12.08 6.99
N GLY A 104 6.18 -13.12 6.28
CA GLY A 104 7.55 -13.25 5.77
C GLY A 104 7.93 -12.13 4.80
N MET A 105 7.02 -11.74 3.91
CA MET A 105 7.26 -10.61 3.02
C MET A 105 7.30 -9.28 3.79
N SER A 106 6.38 -9.07 4.71
CA SER A 106 6.34 -7.86 5.53
C SER A 106 7.53 -7.73 6.49
N ALA A 107 8.19 -8.83 6.83
CA ALA A 107 9.41 -8.81 7.63
C ALA A 107 10.60 -8.14 6.92
N VAL A 108 10.58 -8.04 5.60
CA VAL A 108 11.67 -7.48 4.78
C VAL A 108 11.26 -6.30 3.91
N MET A 109 9.96 -5.98 3.86
CA MET A 109 9.43 -4.84 3.11
C MET A 109 8.36 -4.11 3.94
N SER A 110 7.92 -2.94 3.47
CA SER A 110 6.87 -2.17 4.15
C SER A 110 5.56 -2.98 4.30
N SER A 111 5.03 -3.04 5.53
CA SER A 111 3.75 -3.72 5.82
C SER A 111 2.59 -3.15 4.99
N THR A 112 2.57 -1.82 4.76
CA THR A 112 1.54 -1.17 3.93
C THR A 112 1.65 -1.62 2.48
N GLY A 113 2.87 -1.69 1.94
CA GLY A 113 3.12 -2.17 0.57
C GLY A 113 2.71 -3.64 0.41
N ALA A 114 3.04 -4.49 1.38
CA ALA A 114 2.64 -5.89 1.36
C ALA A 114 1.11 -6.04 1.29
N VAL A 115 0.37 -5.34 2.17
CA VAL A 115 -1.10 -5.42 2.18
C VAL A 115 -1.72 -4.86 0.91
N ALA A 116 -1.28 -3.69 0.45
CA ALA A 116 -1.80 -3.07 -0.77
C ALA A 116 -1.70 -4.02 -1.97
N LEU A 117 -0.60 -4.77 -2.07
CA LEU A 117 -0.38 -5.74 -3.12
C LEU A 117 -1.24 -6.99 -2.97
N PHE A 118 -1.41 -7.50 -1.75
CA PHE A 118 -2.17 -8.74 -1.56
C PHE A 118 -3.69 -8.53 -1.55
N ILE A 119 -4.21 -7.32 -1.37
CA ILE A 119 -5.66 -7.05 -1.44
C ILE A 119 -6.28 -7.55 -2.74
N PRO A 120 -5.82 -7.16 -3.95
CA PRO A 120 -6.40 -7.65 -5.20
C PRO A 120 -6.25 -9.17 -5.35
N VAL A 121 -5.12 -9.74 -4.92
CA VAL A 121 -4.88 -11.19 -4.94
C VAL A 121 -5.91 -11.92 -4.06
N VAL A 122 -6.10 -11.47 -2.82
CA VAL A 122 -7.07 -12.05 -1.88
C VAL A 122 -8.50 -11.90 -2.41
N LEU A 123 -8.85 -10.75 -2.98
CA LEU A 123 -10.17 -10.55 -3.59
C LEU A 123 -10.38 -11.49 -4.78
N SER A 124 -9.37 -11.73 -5.60
CA SER A 124 -9.40 -12.71 -6.69
C SER A 124 -9.59 -14.14 -6.17
N ILE A 125 -8.87 -14.51 -5.11
CA ILE A 125 -9.02 -15.80 -4.42
C ILE A 125 -10.45 -15.96 -3.89
N CYS A 126 -10.97 -14.94 -3.20
CA CYS A 126 -12.32 -14.97 -2.64
C CYS A 126 -13.39 -15.17 -3.72
N ARG A 127 -13.25 -14.51 -4.87
CA ARG A 127 -14.15 -14.72 -6.02
C ARG A 127 -14.08 -16.13 -6.55
N SER A 128 -12.86 -16.65 -6.81
CA SER A 128 -12.65 -17.98 -7.39
C SER A 128 -13.10 -19.11 -6.47
N ALA A 129 -12.88 -18.97 -5.17
CA ALA A 129 -13.22 -19.95 -4.15
C ALA A 129 -14.59 -19.71 -3.49
N ARG A 130 -15.34 -18.67 -3.90
CA ARG A 130 -16.62 -18.24 -3.30
C ARG A 130 -16.52 -17.98 -1.79
N LEU A 131 -15.41 -17.39 -1.35
CA LEU A 131 -15.15 -17.05 0.04
C LEU A 131 -15.53 -15.59 0.33
N GLN A 132 -15.77 -15.30 1.60
CA GLN A 132 -16.08 -13.94 2.04
C GLN A 132 -14.79 -13.11 2.20
N PRO A 133 -14.64 -11.94 1.52
CA PRO A 133 -13.49 -11.07 1.65
C PRO A 133 -13.21 -10.65 3.10
N SER A 134 -14.26 -10.44 3.91
CA SER A 134 -14.14 -10.08 5.32
C SER A 134 -13.40 -11.12 6.17
N ARG A 135 -13.43 -12.39 5.80
CA ARG A 135 -12.71 -13.45 6.52
C ARG A 135 -11.25 -13.59 6.13
N MET A 136 -10.83 -12.96 5.03
CA MET A 136 -9.47 -13.05 4.49
C MET A 136 -8.67 -11.76 4.65
N LEU A 137 -9.31 -10.59 4.49
CA LEU A 137 -8.62 -9.29 4.44
C LEU A 137 -8.14 -8.80 5.81
N MET A 138 -8.89 -9.01 6.89
CA MET A 138 -8.41 -8.65 8.24
C MET A 138 -7.25 -9.55 8.70
N PRO A 139 -7.29 -10.88 8.52
CA PRO A 139 -6.10 -11.73 8.71
C PRO A 139 -4.90 -11.32 7.87
N LEU A 140 -5.08 -10.89 6.62
CA LEU A 140 -4.04 -10.33 5.77
C LEU A 140 -3.37 -9.10 6.42
N SER A 141 -4.18 -8.15 6.87
CA SER A 141 -3.72 -6.94 7.54
C SER A 141 -2.90 -7.26 8.80
N PHE A 142 -3.43 -8.11 9.67
CA PHE A 142 -2.77 -8.47 10.93
C PHE A 142 -1.51 -9.32 10.70
N ALA A 143 -1.52 -10.22 9.71
CA ALA A 143 -0.32 -10.96 9.32
C ALA A 143 0.82 -10.04 8.88
N SER A 144 0.49 -8.98 8.13
CA SER A 144 1.49 -8.01 7.71
C SER A 144 2.03 -7.18 8.88
N LEU A 145 1.19 -6.78 9.84
CA LEU A 145 1.66 -6.08 11.04
C LEU A 145 2.55 -6.98 11.90
N ILE A 146 2.17 -8.26 12.10
CA ILE A 146 2.99 -9.24 12.83
C ILE A 146 4.32 -9.46 12.10
N GLY A 147 4.30 -9.60 10.77
CA GLY A 147 5.51 -9.75 9.97
C GLY A 147 6.47 -8.56 10.14
N GLY A 148 5.93 -7.34 10.15
CA GLY A 148 6.73 -6.13 10.37
C GLY A 148 7.47 -6.12 11.69
N MET A 149 6.91 -6.71 12.76
CA MET A 149 7.58 -6.77 14.07
C MET A 149 8.58 -7.94 14.21
N MET A 150 8.80 -8.77 13.19
CA MET A 150 9.70 -9.94 13.27
C MET A 150 11.17 -9.61 13.02
N THR A 151 11.49 -8.51 12.37
CA THR A 151 12.88 -8.13 12.04
C THR A 151 13.14 -6.67 12.38
N LEU A 152 14.40 -6.30 12.49
CA LEU A 152 14.81 -4.93 12.74
C LEU A 152 14.25 -3.94 11.70
N ILE A 153 14.19 -4.34 10.42
CA ILE A 153 13.80 -3.48 9.30
C ILE A 153 12.34 -3.58 8.88
N GLY A 154 11.59 -4.55 9.40
CA GLY A 154 10.22 -4.81 8.99
C GLY A 154 9.24 -3.68 9.34
N THR A 155 9.55 -2.92 10.39
CA THR A 155 8.75 -1.76 10.81
C THR A 155 9.62 -0.65 11.42
N PRO A 156 9.32 0.64 11.16
CA PRO A 156 10.08 1.76 11.73
C PRO A 156 10.21 1.76 13.26
N PRO A 157 9.21 1.39 14.06
CA PRO A 157 9.34 1.25 15.51
C PRO A 157 10.56 0.45 15.97
N ASN A 158 10.85 -0.69 15.34
CA ASN A 158 11.98 -1.54 15.71
C ASN A 158 13.32 -0.82 15.49
N MET A 159 13.45 -0.11 14.37
CA MET A 159 14.64 0.66 14.05
C MET A 159 14.81 1.86 15.00
N VAL A 160 13.71 2.55 15.34
CA VAL A 160 13.70 3.65 16.32
C VAL A 160 14.18 3.14 17.67
N ALA A 161 13.63 2.03 18.16
CA ALA A 161 14.01 1.44 19.45
C ALA A 161 15.50 1.08 19.47
N SER A 162 16.01 0.41 18.44
CA SER A 162 17.42 0.05 18.31
C SER A 162 18.34 1.28 18.29
N THR A 163 17.96 2.31 17.53
CA THR A 163 18.75 3.53 17.43
C THR A 163 18.76 4.33 18.75
N GLN A 164 17.64 4.38 19.47
CA GLN A 164 17.56 5.04 20.76
C GLN A 164 18.44 4.36 21.82
N LEU A 165 18.54 3.03 21.80
CA LEU A 165 19.50 2.30 22.64
C LEU A 165 20.93 2.72 22.30
N GLN A 166 21.29 2.76 21.03
CA GLN A 166 22.63 3.16 20.59
C GLN A 166 22.96 4.60 21.00
N VAL A 167 22.02 5.55 20.85
CA VAL A 167 22.20 6.95 21.27
C VAL A 167 22.38 7.05 22.79
N ALA A 168 21.73 6.19 23.56
CA ALA A 168 21.87 6.13 25.02
C ALA A 168 23.14 5.39 25.48
N GLY A 169 23.97 4.87 24.57
CA GLY A 169 25.24 4.20 24.87
C GLY A 169 25.11 2.70 25.14
N PHE A 170 23.99 2.08 24.80
CA PHE A 170 23.74 0.63 24.90
C PHE A 170 23.94 -0.06 23.57
N GLU A 171 24.04 -1.39 23.59
CA GLU A 171 24.11 -2.17 22.36
C GLU A 171 22.77 -2.09 21.57
N PRO A 172 22.81 -1.78 20.25
CA PRO A 172 21.61 -1.77 19.44
C PRO A 172 21.12 -3.19 19.19
N PHE A 173 19.81 -3.36 18.97
CA PHE A 173 19.24 -4.65 18.60
C PHE A 173 19.83 -5.17 17.28
N GLY A 174 20.14 -6.44 17.24
CA GLY A 174 20.50 -7.19 16.05
C GLY A 174 19.30 -7.40 15.10
N PHE A 175 19.59 -7.82 13.89
CA PHE A 175 18.56 -8.01 12.86
C PHE A 175 17.43 -8.97 13.25
N PHE A 176 17.76 -10.07 13.92
CA PHE A 176 16.83 -11.14 14.30
C PHE A 176 16.42 -11.12 15.79
N ASP A 177 16.78 -10.12 16.55
CA ASP A 177 16.44 -10.04 17.98
C ASP A 177 14.93 -9.97 18.23
N PHE A 178 14.20 -9.43 17.27
CA PHE A 178 12.74 -9.38 17.28
C PHE A 178 12.08 -10.70 16.86
N THR A 179 12.82 -11.57 16.14
CA THR A 179 12.25 -12.78 15.51
C THR A 179 11.71 -13.81 16.52
N PRO A 180 12.35 -14.08 17.66
CA PRO A 180 11.79 -15.04 18.61
C PRO A 180 10.43 -14.62 19.15
N ILE A 181 10.25 -13.34 19.49
CA ILE A 181 8.99 -12.80 20.01
C ILE A 181 7.96 -12.73 18.90
N GLY A 182 8.31 -12.08 17.77
CA GLY A 182 7.43 -11.94 16.60
C GLY A 182 7.03 -13.29 16.00
N GLY A 183 7.94 -14.26 15.98
CA GLY A 183 7.67 -15.62 15.50
C GLY A 183 6.65 -16.38 16.36
N ILE A 184 6.73 -16.27 17.68
CA ILE A 184 5.73 -16.86 18.58
C ILE A 184 4.39 -16.14 18.41
N ILE A 185 4.39 -14.80 18.30
CA ILE A 185 3.17 -14.03 18.02
C ILE A 185 2.57 -14.46 16.66
N LEU A 186 3.39 -14.72 15.64
CA LEU A 186 2.93 -15.22 14.35
C LEU A 186 2.26 -16.59 14.47
N ILE A 187 2.87 -17.54 15.19
CA ILE A 187 2.32 -18.89 15.37
C ILE A 187 0.98 -18.81 16.11
N VAL A 188 0.95 -18.15 17.27
CA VAL A 188 -0.26 -18.02 18.09
C VAL A 188 -1.33 -17.19 17.34
N GLY A 189 -0.91 -16.10 16.71
CA GLY A 189 -1.77 -15.24 15.88
C GLY A 189 -2.36 -16.01 14.69
N THR A 190 -1.59 -16.86 14.03
CA THR A 190 -2.09 -17.71 12.93
C THR A 190 -3.17 -18.66 13.42
N VAL A 191 -2.95 -19.34 14.55
CA VAL A 191 -3.96 -20.22 15.16
C VAL A 191 -5.22 -19.42 15.51
N TYR A 192 -5.06 -18.27 16.13
CA TYR A 192 -6.17 -17.38 16.47
C TYR A 192 -6.95 -16.92 15.23
N LEU A 193 -6.25 -16.42 14.21
CA LEU A 193 -6.85 -15.86 13.00
C LEU A 193 -7.52 -16.94 12.12
N VAL A 194 -7.04 -18.18 12.14
CA VAL A 194 -7.62 -19.29 11.35
C VAL A 194 -8.81 -19.94 12.05
N PHE A 195 -8.79 -20.07 13.37
CA PHE A 195 -9.77 -20.86 14.09
C PHE A 195 -10.77 -20.05 14.92
N ILE A 196 -10.38 -18.88 15.45
CA ILE A 196 -11.21 -18.08 16.35
C ILE A 196 -11.77 -16.84 15.65
N ALA A 197 -10.93 -16.08 14.95
CA ALA A 197 -11.31 -14.83 14.31
C ALA A 197 -12.48 -14.95 13.32
N PRO A 198 -12.62 -16.03 12.52
CA PRO A 198 -13.76 -16.16 11.59
C PRO A 198 -15.13 -16.15 12.28
N ALA A 199 -15.21 -16.56 13.54
CA ALA A 199 -16.46 -16.51 14.32
C ALA A 199 -16.79 -15.09 14.84
N LEU A 200 -15.79 -14.20 14.90
CA LEU A 200 -15.95 -12.82 15.35
C LEU A 200 -16.13 -11.83 14.20
N LEU A 201 -15.79 -12.25 12.99
CA LEU A 201 -15.87 -11.43 11.78
C LEU A 201 -17.30 -11.39 11.23
N PRO A 202 -17.74 -10.26 10.66
CA PRO A 202 -19.07 -10.14 10.10
C PRO A 202 -19.22 -11.07 8.88
N GLU A 203 -20.34 -11.77 8.81
CA GLU A 203 -20.78 -12.46 7.60
C GLU A 203 -21.32 -11.42 6.61
N THR A 204 -20.44 -10.76 5.92
CA THR A 204 -20.83 -9.94 4.79
C THR A 204 -21.05 -10.88 3.61
N GLY A 205 -22.33 -11.08 3.25
CA GLY A 205 -22.66 -11.84 2.04
C GLY A 205 -21.79 -11.35 0.88
N VAL A 206 -21.38 -12.28 0.02
CA VAL A 206 -20.74 -11.92 -1.24
C VAL A 206 -21.70 -10.98 -1.96
N ARG A 207 -21.60 -9.67 -1.67
CA ARG A 207 -22.07 -8.71 -2.64
C ARG A 207 -21.20 -9.01 -3.84
N GLU A 208 -21.86 -9.45 -4.91
CA GLU A 208 -21.22 -9.39 -6.22
C GLU A 208 -20.54 -8.05 -6.31
N ALA A 209 -19.25 -8.04 -6.06
CA ALA A 209 -18.40 -6.93 -6.45
C ALA A 209 -18.29 -7.08 -7.98
N VAL A 210 -19.38 -6.80 -8.66
CA VAL A 210 -19.34 -6.16 -9.96
C VAL A 210 -18.42 -4.98 -9.68
N HIS A 211 -17.28 -4.90 -10.35
CA HIS A 211 -16.32 -3.82 -10.20
C HIS A 211 -17.10 -2.53 -10.00
N PRO A 212 -17.10 -1.92 -8.79
CA PRO A 212 -17.93 -0.74 -8.57
C PRO A 212 -17.54 0.35 -9.58
N TYR A 213 -16.27 0.37 -9.99
CA TYR A 213 -15.75 1.32 -10.96
C TYR A 213 -16.36 1.21 -12.36
N LEU A 214 -16.37 0.01 -12.98
CA LEU A 214 -16.97 -0.13 -14.32
C LEU A 214 -18.48 0.14 -14.29
N LYS A 215 -19.17 -0.26 -13.22
CA LYS A 215 -20.60 0.00 -13.05
C LYS A 215 -20.86 1.48 -12.74
N GLU A 216 -20.05 2.08 -11.89
CA GLU A 216 -20.13 3.51 -11.54
C GLU A 216 -19.79 4.39 -12.73
N PHE A 217 -18.74 4.06 -13.51
CA PHE A 217 -18.45 4.73 -14.78
C PHE A 217 -19.55 4.49 -15.80
N ALA A 218 -20.04 3.26 -15.94
CA ALA A 218 -21.12 2.94 -16.84
C ALA A 218 -22.40 3.72 -16.50
N GLU A 219 -22.72 3.88 -15.22
CA GLU A 219 -23.83 4.72 -14.74
C GLU A 219 -23.56 6.20 -14.99
N ARG A 220 -22.37 6.68 -14.60
CA ARG A 220 -21.98 8.10 -14.71
C ARG A 220 -21.91 8.59 -16.17
N TYR A 221 -21.45 7.73 -17.09
CA TYR A 221 -21.33 8.02 -18.52
C TYR A 221 -22.52 7.53 -19.36
N GLY A 222 -23.50 6.88 -18.75
CA GLY A 222 -24.70 6.38 -19.45
C GLY A 222 -24.43 5.22 -20.41
N ILE A 223 -23.38 4.39 -20.14
CA ILE A 223 -22.92 3.32 -21.03
C ILE A 223 -23.26 1.91 -20.52
N GLN A 224 -24.18 1.79 -19.57
CA GLN A 224 -24.44 0.57 -18.78
C GLN A 224 -24.71 -0.71 -19.57
N ASP A 225 -25.38 -0.62 -20.71
CA ASP A 225 -25.89 -1.79 -21.46
C ASP A 225 -25.32 -1.90 -22.88
N ASN A 226 -24.34 -1.09 -23.23
CA ASN A 226 -23.91 -0.88 -24.61
C ASN A 226 -22.53 -1.47 -24.97
N LEU A 227 -21.99 -2.39 -24.13
CA LEU A 227 -20.75 -3.09 -24.39
C LEU A 227 -21.03 -4.51 -24.92
N TYR A 228 -20.44 -4.83 -26.08
CA TYR A 228 -20.72 -6.08 -26.78
C TYR A 228 -19.45 -6.81 -27.21
N ARG A 229 -19.56 -8.15 -27.26
CA ARG A 229 -18.56 -9.04 -27.87
C ARG A 229 -19.14 -9.59 -29.17
N LEU A 230 -18.41 -9.35 -30.25
CA LEU A 230 -18.82 -9.77 -31.57
C LEU A 230 -17.76 -10.69 -32.15
N ARG A 231 -18.11 -11.94 -32.43
CA ARG A 231 -17.22 -12.86 -33.11
C ARG A 231 -17.36 -12.69 -34.63
N VAL A 232 -16.24 -12.46 -35.29
CA VAL A 232 -16.16 -12.39 -36.73
C VAL A 232 -16.15 -13.82 -37.28
N ARG A 233 -17.15 -14.17 -38.04
CA ARG A 233 -17.18 -15.49 -38.74
C ARG A 233 -16.16 -15.48 -39.88
N ASN A 234 -15.65 -16.67 -40.23
CA ASN A 234 -14.67 -16.81 -41.32
C ASN A 234 -15.24 -16.41 -42.69
N ASP A 235 -16.56 -16.47 -42.84
CA ASP A 235 -17.33 -16.06 -44.05
C ASP A 235 -17.86 -14.61 -43.95
N SER A 236 -17.48 -13.84 -42.94
CA SER A 236 -17.92 -12.46 -42.74
C SER A 236 -17.31 -11.52 -43.79
N GLU A 237 -18.09 -10.56 -44.22
CA GLU A 237 -17.63 -9.46 -45.12
C GLU A 237 -16.56 -8.57 -44.49
N LEU A 238 -16.32 -8.67 -43.20
CA LEU A 238 -15.29 -7.92 -42.49
C LEU A 238 -13.90 -8.52 -42.63
N VAL A 239 -13.80 -9.80 -42.96
CA VAL A 239 -12.51 -10.51 -43.06
C VAL A 239 -11.66 -9.91 -44.17
N GLY A 240 -10.41 -9.53 -43.82
CA GLY A 240 -9.47 -8.92 -44.76
C GLY A 240 -9.64 -7.40 -44.95
N LYS A 241 -10.64 -6.77 -44.33
CA LYS A 241 -10.77 -5.31 -44.30
C LYS A 241 -10.03 -4.73 -43.11
N THR A 242 -9.53 -3.51 -43.23
CA THR A 242 -9.06 -2.74 -42.07
C THR A 242 -10.27 -2.23 -41.26
N VAL A 243 -10.08 -1.90 -39.99
CA VAL A 243 -11.16 -1.31 -39.19
C VAL A 243 -11.64 0.02 -39.79
N SER A 244 -10.75 0.78 -40.46
CA SER A 244 -11.08 1.98 -41.19
C SER A 244 -11.97 1.69 -42.41
N ASP A 245 -11.60 0.67 -43.20
CA ASP A 245 -12.34 0.31 -44.44
C ASP A 245 -13.69 -0.32 -44.11
N ALA A 246 -13.79 -1.01 -42.99
CA ALA A 246 -15.03 -1.61 -42.53
C ALA A 246 -16.10 -0.57 -42.12
N ARG A 247 -15.70 0.70 -41.91
CA ARG A 247 -16.57 1.85 -41.59
C ARG A 247 -17.64 1.56 -40.54
N LEU A 248 -17.30 0.68 -39.56
CA LEU A 248 -18.25 0.17 -38.55
C LEU A 248 -18.93 1.30 -37.79
N ARG A 249 -18.19 2.36 -37.52
CA ARG A 249 -18.68 3.52 -36.79
C ARG A 249 -19.61 4.40 -37.58
N THR A 250 -19.33 4.58 -38.86
CA THR A 250 -20.13 5.46 -39.74
C THR A 250 -21.37 4.78 -40.30
N GLN A 251 -21.33 3.45 -40.48
CA GLN A 251 -22.45 2.70 -41.06
C GLN A 251 -23.40 2.14 -40.00
N PHE A 252 -22.83 1.72 -38.83
CA PHE A 252 -23.56 0.98 -37.81
C PHE A 252 -23.55 1.69 -36.45
N GLU A 253 -22.86 2.81 -36.32
CA GLU A 253 -22.61 3.50 -35.02
C GLU A 253 -21.89 2.63 -34.00
N VAL A 254 -21.17 1.59 -34.45
CA VAL A 254 -20.43 0.64 -33.60
C VAL A 254 -18.97 1.07 -33.47
N THR A 255 -18.56 1.36 -32.26
CA THR A 255 -17.15 1.70 -31.94
C THR A 255 -16.42 0.48 -31.43
N VAL A 256 -15.55 -0.10 -32.26
CA VAL A 256 -14.65 -1.20 -31.83
C VAL A 256 -13.44 -0.59 -31.16
N PHE A 257 -13.15 -1.02 -29.91
CA PHE A 257 -12.06 -0.47 -29.10
C PHE A 257 -10.94 -1.48 -28.82
N ALA A 258 -11.21 -2.81 -28.96
CA ALA A 258 -10.20 -3.85 -28.89
C ALA A 258 -10.56 -5.03 -29.79
N ILE A 259 -9.54 -5.78 -30.23
CA ILE A 259 -9.69 -7.05 -30.95
C ILE A 259 -8.93 -8.11 -30.17
N ARG A 260 -9.61 -9.22 -29.85
CA ARG A 260 -8.97 -10.41 -29.33
C ARG A 260 -8.79 -11.42 -30.44
N ARG A 261 -7.54 -11.83 -30.65
CA ARG A 261 -7.16 -12.83 -31.63
C ARG A 261 -6.63 -14.08 -30.91
N ASP A 262 -7.26 -15.22 -31.15
CA ASP A 262 -6.84 -16.48 -30.56
C ASP A 262 -5.69 -17.06 -31.41
N GLY A 263 -4.44 -16.89 -30.96
CA GLY A 263 -3.24 -17.48 -31.57
C GLY A 263 -2.99 -18.91 -31.07
N LYS A 264 -2.20 -19.70 -31.81
CA LYS A 264 -1.89 -21.12 -31.50
C LYS A 264 -1.21 -21.34 -30.13
N LEU A 265 -0.63 -20.32 -29.50
CA LEU A 265 0.04 -20.41 -28.20
C LEU A 265 -0.48 -19.45 -27.13
N LEU A 266 -1.00 -18.28 -27.52
CA LEU A 266 -1.52 -17.26 -26.60
C LEU A 266 -2.60 -16.43 -27.31
N SER A 267 -3.70 -16.17 -26.62
CA SER A 267 -4.68 -15.18 -27.06
C SER A 267 -4.12 -13.77 -26.75
N SER A 268 -4.00 -12.91 -27.74
CA SER A 268 -3.57 -11.53 -27.55
C SER A 268 -4.72 -10.56 -27.75
N LEU A 269 -4.89 -9.66 -26.79
CA LEU A 269 -5.80 -8.51 -26.92
C LEU A 269 -5.00 -7.35 -27.55
N MET A 270 -5.44 -6.87 -28.70
CA MET A 270 -4.75 -5.80 -29.41
C MET A 270 -5.61 -4.52 -29.40
N PRO A 271 -5.01 -3.36 -29.14
CA PRO A 271 -5.70 -2.10 -29.34
C PRO A 271 -6.00 -1.94 -30.85
N VAL A 272 -7.19 -1.45 -31.13
CA VAL A 272 -7.63 -1.26 -32.52
C VAL A 272 -7.08 0.05 -33.07
N LEU A 273 -6.18 -0.06 -34.04
CA LEU A 273 -5.74 1.06 -34.86
C LEU A 273 -6.58 1.10 -36.15
N SER A 274 -6.59 2.24 -36.83
CA SER A 274 -7.31 2.42 -38.10
C SER A 274 -6.92 1.39 -39.18
N GLU A 275 -5.64 0.98 -39.16
CA GLU A 275 -5.03 0.02 -40.10
C GLU A 275 -5.10 -1.42 -39.64
N THR A 276 -5.70 -1.69 -38.46
CA THR A 276 -5.79 -3.07 -37.94
C THR A 276 -6.67 -3.93 -38.84
N LEU A 277 -6.11 -5.00 -39.42
CA LEU A 277 -6.82 -5.98 -40.23
C LEU A 277 -7.72 -6.85 -39.36
N ILE A 278 -8.94 -7.05 -39.79
CA ILE A 278 -9.91 -7.97 -39.16
C ILE A 278 -9.74 -9.34 -39.79
N GLU A 279 -9.54 -10.37 -38.96
CA GLU A 279 -9.41 -11.76 -39.41
C GLU A 279 -10.61 -12.61 -38.97
N GLY A 280 -10.84 -13.70 -39.70
CA GLY A 280 -11.88 -14.65 -39.34
C GLY A 280 -11.56 -15.30 -37.98
N GLY A 281 -12.55 -15.34 -37.10
CA GLY A 281 -12.39 -15.83 -35.73
C GLY A 281 -12.06 -14.76 -34.70
N ASP A 282 -11.70 -13.53 -35.12
CA ASP A 282 -11.46 -12.40 -34.21
C ASP A 282 -12.71 -12.12 -33.36
N ILE A 283 -12.47 -11.74 -32.10
CA ILE A 283 -13.52 -11.24 -31.21
C ILE A 283 -13.34 -9.73 -31.07
N LEU A 284 -14.28 -8.99 -31.62
CA LEU A 284 -14.33 -7.54 -31.53
C LEU A 284 -15.00 -7.13 -30.22
N LEU A 285 -14.35 -6.27 -29.45
CA LEU A 285 -14.96 -5.60 -28.32
C LEU A 285 -15.47 -4.24 -28.78
N ALA A 286 -16.76 -4.06 -28.67
CA ALA A 286 -17.45 -2.94 -29.26
C ALA A 286 -18.38 -2.24 -28.26
N TYR A 287 -18.53 -0.94 -28.46
CA TYR A 287 -19.52 -0.09 -27.82
C TYR A 287 -20.49 0.41 -28.88
N SER A 288 -21.79 0.23 -28.65
CA SER A 288 -22.87 0.74 -29.52
C SER A 288 -24.21 0.62 -28.83
N GLU A 289 -25.22 1.30 -29.33
CA GLU A 289 -26.61 1.01 -28.96
C GLU A 289 -27.06 -0.35 -29.56
N PRO A 290 -28.05 -1.03 -28.94
CA PRO A 290 -28.50 -2.36 -29.36
C PRO A 290 -28.86 -2.45 -30.83
N GLU A 291 -29.50 -1.42 -31.38
CA GLU A 291 -29.91 -1.34 -32.79
C GLU A 291 -28.72 -1.34 -33.74
N GLY A 292 -27.61 -0.69 -33.36
CA GLY A 292 -26.38 -0.66 -34.15
C GLY A 292 -25.72 -2.03 -34.26
N ILE A 293 -25.69 -2.74 -33.15
CA ILE A 293 -25.15 -4.12 -33.07
C ILE A 293 -25.98 -5.08 -33.91
N GLU A 294 -27.31 -5.01 -33.78
CA GLU A 294 -28.20 -5.88 -34.53
C GLU A 294 -28.06 -5.67 -36.07
N LYS A 295 -28.05 -4.41 -36.52
CA LYS A 295 -27.79 -4.07 -37.92
C LYS A 295 -26.45 -4.58 -38.42
N MET A 296 -25.39 -4.38 -37.62
CA MET A 296 -24.04 -4.87 -37.93
C MET A 296 -24.00 -6.40 -38.03
N CYS A 297 -24.57 -7.12 -37.08
CA CYS A 297 -24.58 -8.58 -37.07
C CYS A 297 -25.32 -9.15 -38.30
N ILE A 298 -26.45 -8.53 -38.68
CA ILE A 298 -27.26 -8.97 -39.84
C ILE A 298 -26.48 -8.75 -41.15
N GLN A 299 -25.83 -7.58 -41.32
CA GLN A 299 -25.18 -7.26 -42.59
C GLN A 299 -23.80 -7.84 -42.75
N THR A 300 -23.03 -8.01 -41.63
CA THR A 300 -21.65 -8.47 -41.72
C THR A 300 -21.46 -9.92 -41.35
N GLY A 301 -22.51 -10.62 -40.89
CA GLY A 301 -22.45 -12.01 -40.48
C GLY A 301 -21.68 -12.23 -39.15
N CYS A 302 -21.49 -11.20 -38.32
CA CYS A 302 -20.92 -11.37 -37.01
C CYS A 302 -21.91 -12.01 -36.04
N MET A 303 -21.38 -12.76 -35.08
CA MET A 303 -22.16 -13.35 -33.99
C MET A 303 -22.00 -12.58 -32.71
N PHE A 304 -23.12 -12.27 -32.07
CA PHE A 304 -23.14 -11.68 -30.75
C PHE A 304 -22.93 -12.73 -29.66
N PHE A 305 -22.09 -12.45 -28.68
CA PHE A 305 -21.91 -13.27 -27.48
C PHE A 305 -22.01 -12.39 -26.25
N GLY A 306 -22.72 -12.87 -25.21
CA GLY A 306 -22.66 -12.25 -23.89
C GLY A 306 -21.26 -12.37 -23.27
N PHE A 307 -20.96 -11.60 -22.24
CA PHE A 307 -19.69 -11.69 -21.50
C PHE A 307 -19.79 -12.80 -20.43
N PRO A 308 -19.03 -13.94 -20.55
CA PRO A 308 -18.88 -14.88 -19.46
C PRO A 308 -18.00 -14.29 -18.36
N ASP A 309 -18.34 -14.57 -17.10
CA ASP A 309 -17.62 -14.00 -15.94
C ASP A 309 -16.15 -14.38 -15.86
N ASP A 310 -15.75 -15.56 -16.32
CA ASP A 310 -14.35 -16.03 -16.33
C ASP A 310 -13.44 -15.26 -17.30
N GLU A 311 -13.99 -14.72 -18.38
CA GLU A 311 -13.21 -13.96 -19.37
C GLU A 311 -13.10 -12.48 -19.02
N ARG A 312 -14.03 -11.92 -18.23
CA ARG A 312 -13.92 -10.57 -17.69
C ARG A 312 -12.62 -10.39 -16.90
N THR A 313 -12.27 -11.38 -16.07
CA THR A 313 -11.06 -11.33 -15.21
C THR A 313 -9.74 -11.38 -16.01
N ARG A 314 -9.74 -11.98 -17.21
CA ARG A 314 -8.55 -12.00 -18.08
C ARG A 314 -8.37 -10.72 -18.88
N MET A 315 -9.47 -10.09 -19.29
CA MET A 315 -9.46 -8.84 -20.04
C MET A 315 -9.01 -7.66 -19.19
N ASP A 316 -9.38 -7.64 -17.90
CA ASP A 316 -9.00 -6.60 -16.95
C ASP A 316 -7.48 -6.50 -16.72
N LYS A 317 -6.72 -7.54 -17.07
CA LYS A 317 -5.24 -7.55 -16.91
C LYS A 317 -4.47 -6.82 -18.01
N GLU A 318 -4.96 -6.81 -19.22
CA GLU A 318 -4.24 -6.23 -20.38
C GLU A 318 -4.89 -4.94 -20.88
N PHE A 319 -6.17 -4.74 -20.57
CA PHE A 319 -7.00 -3.67 -21.09
C PHE A 319 -7.77 -3.00 -19.96
N GLY A 320 -7.66 -1.69 -19.86
CA GLY A 320 -8.27 -0.90 -18.80
C GLY A 320 -9.12 0.25 -19.31
N VAL A 321 -9.85 0.81 -18.37
CA VAL A 321 -10.62 2.03 -18.54
C VAL A 321 -10.12 3.06 -17.53
N ALA A 322 -9.84 4.28 -17.96
CA ALA A 322 -9.37 5.36 -17.11
C ALA A 322 -10.13 6.66 -17.39
N GLU A 323 -10.34 7.42 -16.33
CA GLU A 323 -10.94 8.75 -16.41
C GLU A 323 -9.83 9.81 -16.43
N VAL A 324 -9.82 10.63 -17.47
CA VAL A 324 -8.85 11.72 -17.64
C VAL A 324 -9.53 13.05 -17.90
N MET A 325 -9.08 14.10 -17.24
CA MET A 325 -9.55 15.46 -17.47
C MET A 325 -8.59 16.21 -18.38
N LEU A 326 -9.14 17.00 -19.30
CA LEU A 326 -8.35 17.83 -20.20
C LEU A 326 -7.78 19.05 -19.46
N HIS A 327 -6.45 19.18 -19.52
CA HIS A 327 -5.77 20.36 -19.03
C HIS A 327 -5.97 21.56 -19.97
N ASN A 328 -5.94 22.79 -19.44
CA ASN A 328 -6.12 24.02 -20.22
C ASN A 328 -5.07 24.23 -21.34
N ARG A 329 -3.90 23.62 -21.19
CA ARG A 329 -2.80 23.67 -22.20
C ARG A 329 -2.81 22.48 -23.14
N SER A 330 -3.83 21.63 -23.10
CA SER A 330 -3.91 20.46 -23.96
C SER A 330 -4.12 20.90 -25.43
N PRO A 331 -3.29 20.42 -26.39
CA PRO A 331 -3.39 20.78 -27.79
C PRO A 331 -4.64 20.24 -28.48
N ILE A 332 -5.43 19.44 -27.79
CA ILE A 332 -6.69 18.87 -28.30
C ILE A 332 -7.92 19.67 -27.88
N VAL A 333 -7.79 20.64 -26.98
CA VAL A 333 -8.88 21.57 -26.64
C VAL A 333 -9.28 22.36 -27.89
N GLY A 334 -10.57 22.46 -28.16
CA GLY A 334 -11.13 23.09 -29.39
C GLY A 334 -11.17 22.17 -30.60
N LYS A 335 -10.62 20.94 -30.53
CA LYS A 335 -10.71 19.96 -31.62
C LYS A 335 -11.75 18.90 -31.29
N THR A 336 -12.36 18.32 -32.31
CA THR A 336 -13.18 17.11 -32.12
C THR A 336 -12.28 15.91 -31.84
N ILE A 337 -12.79 14.85 -31.22
CA ILE A 337 -12.03 13.62 -30.96
C ILE A 337 -11.40 13.07 -32.24
N GLN A 338 -12.14 13.16 -33.35
CA GLN A 338 -11.67 12.71 -34.64
C GLN A 338 -10.62 13.68 -35.23
N GLY A 339 -10.81 14.98 -35.09
CA GLY A 339 -9.84 16.01 -35.52
C GLY A 339 -8.54 15.99 -34.71
N ALA A 340 -8.60 15.55 -33.47
CA ALA A 340 -7.43 15.33 -32.61
C ALA A 340 -6.68 14.02 -32.92
N ARG A 341 -7.22 13.18 -33.81
CA ARG A 341 -6.67 11.83 -34.11
C ARG A 341 -6.31 11.07 -32.81
N PHE A 342 -7.21 11.09 -31.85
CA PHE A 342 -6.92 10.68 -30.48
C PHE A 342 -6.41 9.24 -30.43
N ARG A 343 -7.03 8.33 -31.21
CA ARG A 343 -6.65 6.92 -31.26
C ARG A 343 -5.24 6.70 -31.85
N GLU A 344 -4.89 7.43 -32.91
CA GLU A 344 -3.59 7.31 -33.56
C GLU A 344 -2.46 7.91 -32.71
N GLN A 345 -2.78 9.02 -32.00
CA GLN A 345 -1.78 9.74 -31.22
C GLN A 345 -1.51 9.11 -29.84
N TYR A 346 -2.52 8.51 -29.22
CA TYR A 346 -2.45 8.01 -27.86
C TYR A 346 -2.64 6.49 -27.75
N ASN A 347 -3.02 5.79 -28.80
CA ASN A 347 -3.38 4.36 -28.82
C ASN A 347 -4.50 4.01 -27.82
N LEU A 348 -5.38 4.97 -27.52
CA LEU A 348 -6.52 4.86 -26.62
C LEU A 348 -7.80 5.27 -27.33
N SER A 349 -8.91 4.65 -26.97
CA SER A 349 -10.23 4.99 -27.51
C SER A 349 -11.02 5.78 -26.47
N VAL A 350 -11.61 6.90 -26.89
CA VAL A 350 -12.57 7.65 -26.07
C VAL A 350 -13.93 6.95 -26.18
N ILE A 351 -14.45 6.46 -25.07
CA ILE A 351 -15.73 5.73 -24.98
C ILE A 351 -16.84 6.55 -24.32
N GLY A 352 -16.49 7.68 -23.68
CA GLY A 352 -17.44 8.62 -23.10
C GLY A 352 -16.81 9.98 -22.83
N VAL A 353 -17.62 11.03 -22.77
CA VAL A 353 -17.21 12.39 -22.42
C VAL A 353 -18.21 12.96 -21.42
N LEU A 354 -17.68 13.54 -20.32
CA LEU A 354 -18.45 14.34 -19.38
C LEU A 354 -18.09 15.82 -19.55
N ARG A 355 -19.10 16.67 -19.58
CA ARG A 355 -18.96 18.11 -19.52
C ARG A 355 -19.80 18.65 -18.38
N ASP A 356 -19.18 19.39 -17.46
CA ASP A 356 -19.83 19.89 -16.22
C ASP A 356 -20.55 18.78 -15.43
N GLY A 357 -19.93 17.58 -15.37
CA GLY A 357 -20.46 16.42 -14.65
C GLY A 357 -21.65 15.71 -15.32
N LYS A 358 -22.03 16.10 -16.56
CA LYS A 358 -23.11 15.47 -17.32
C LYS A 358 -22.57 14.74 -18.55
N PRO A 359 -23.05 13.51 -18.83
CA PRO A 359 -22.63 12.79 -20.02
C PRO A 359 -23.09 13.52 -21.29
N LEU A 360 -22.18 13.67 -22.24
CA LEU A 360 -22.52 14.11 -23.59
C LEU A 360 -23.11 12.91 -24.34
N THR A 361 -24.45 12.88 -24.40
CA THR A 361 -25.18 11.82 -25.09
C THR A 361 -25.14 11.97 -26.59
N THR A 362 -25.04 10.86 -27.31
CA THR A 362 -25.34 10.62 -28.74
C THR A 362 -24.46 11.23 -29.85
N ARG A 363 -23.68 12.30 -29.67
CA ARG A 363 -22.78 12.82 -30.73
C ARG A 363 -21.50 13.50 -30.23
N TYR A 364 -20.97 13.06 -29.10
CA TYR A 364 -19.75 13.66 -28.52
C TYR A 364 -18.52 13.63 -29.45
N ASN A 365 -18.53 12.81 -30.50
CA ASN A 365 -17.45 12.72 -31.49
C ASN A 365 -17.34 13.92 -32.44
N GLY A 366 -18.44 14.60 -32.68
CA GLY A 366 -18.51 15.77 -33.55
C GLY A 366 -18.39 17.09 -32.79
N GLU A 367 -18.46 17.08 -31.47
CA GLU A 367 -18.32 18.27 -30.65
C GLU A 367 -16.85 18.60 -30.36
N PRO A 368 -16.45 19.87 -30.39
CA PRO A 368 -15.13 20.29 -29.96
C PRO A 368 -14.96 20.04 -28.46
N LEU A 369 -13.84 19.43 -28.07
CA LEU A 369 -13.46 19.22 -26.69
C LEU A 369 -13.16 20.55 -25.99
N ALA A 370 -13.67 20.73 -24.79
CA ALA A 370 -13.48 21.92 -23.98
C ALA A 370 -12.52 21.67 -22.83
N PHE A 371 -11.93 22.73 -22.28
CA PHE A 371 -11.22 22.68 -21.03
C PHE A 371 -12.15 22.18 -19.90
N GLY A 372 -11.68 21.25 -19.10
CA GLY A 372 -12.48 20.66 -18.01
C GLY A 372 -13.35 19.49 -18.46
N ASP A 373 -13.43 19.16 -19.76
CA ASP A 373 -14.06 17.92 -20.20
C ASP A 373 -13.32 16.73 -19.61
N THR A 374 -14.09 15.78 -19.11
CA THR A 374 -13.55 14.51 -18.61
C THR A 374 -13.82 13.42 -19.62
N LEU A 375 -12.77 12.76 -20.08
CA LEU A 375 -12.82 11.68 -21.06
C LEU A 375 -12.73 10.34 -20.38
N LEU A 376 -13.62 9.43 -20.70
CA LEU A 376 -13.50 8.03 -20.37
C LEU A 376 -12.74 7.33 -21.49
N LEU A 377 -11.54 6.85 -21.16
CA LEU A 377 -10.63 6.23 -22.11
C LEU A 377 -10.60 4.72 -21.92
N ALA A 378 -10.51 3.99 -23.02
CA ALA A 378 -10.34 2.54 -23.02
C ALA A 378 -9.13 2.15 -23.87
N GLY A 379 -8.26 1.29 -23.35
CA GLY A 379 -7.07 0.78 -24.03
C GLY A 379 -6.10 0.02 -23.14
N GLY A 380 -4.94 -0.33 -23.68
CA GLY A 380 -3.92 -1.04 -22.92
C GLY A 380 -3.34 -0.15 -21.81
N TRP A 381 -3.15 -0.73 -20.62
CA TRP A 381 -2.64 -0.04 -19.43
C TRP A 381 -1.38 0.77 -19.68
N ARG A 382 -0.41 0.22 -20.42
CA ARG A 382 0.84 0.92 -20.79
C ARG A 382 0.63 2.27 -21.48
N TYR A 383 -0.48 2.42 -22.22
CA TYR A 383 -0.80 3.68 -22.93
C TYR A 383 -1.52 4.66 -21.99
N ILE A 384 -2.28 4.15 -21.02
CA ILE A 384 -2.92 4.94 -19.96
C ILE A 384 -1.84 5.53 -19.05
N GLU A 385 -0.84 4.73 -18.64
CA GLU A 385 0.31 5.22 -17.88
C GLU A 385 1.10 6.30 -18.62
N ALA A 386 1.31 6.12 -19.92
CA ALA A 386 2.01 7.10 -20.73
C ALA A 386 1.29 8.47 -20.80
N LEU A 387 -0.01 8.54 -20.47
CA LEU A 387 -0.73 9.81 -20.37
C LEU A 387 -0.36 10.59 -19.10
N GLU A 388 -0.05 9.93 -17.99
CA GLU A 388 0.39 10.59 -16.75
C GLU A 388 1.70 11.37 -16.93
N GLU A 389 2.59 10.88 -17.79
CA GLU A 389 3.84 11.56 -18.11
C GLU A 389 3.63 12.78 -19.02
N ARG A 390 2.48 12.88 -19.69
CA ARG A 390 2.14 13.97 -20.59
C ARG A 390 1.34 15.04 -19.86
N HIS A 391 1.87 16.23 -19.73
CA HIS A 391 1.26 17.40 -19.08
C HIS A 391 -0.07 17.89 -19.71
N ASN A 392 -0.61 17.15 -20.67
CA ASN A 392 -1.82 17.49 -21.41
C ASN A 392 -3.11 16.97 -20.75
N PHE A 393 -2.97 16.00 -19.83
CA PHE A 393 -4.06 15.31 -19.18
C PHE A 393 -3.83 15.25 -17.67
N VAL A 394 -4.90 15.28 -16.92
CA VAL A 394 -4.91 14.95 -15.49
C VAL A 394 -5.68 13.64 -15.35
N VAL A 395 -4.98 12.56 -15.00
CA VAL A 395 -5.62 11.28 -14.73
C VAL A 395 -6.32 11.40 -13.39
N LEU A 396 -7.66 11.26 -13.36
CA LEU A 396 -8.48 11.47 -12.17
C LEU A 396 -8.59 10.19 -11.35
N GLU A 397 -8.86 9.07 -12.00
CA GLU A 397 -9.01 7.77 -11.38
C GLU A 397 -8.40 6.69 -12.26
N THR A 398 -7.53 5.87 -11.66
CA THR A 398 -7.03 4.64 -12.26
C THR A 398 -7.41 3.49 -11.35
N PRO A 399 -7.98 2.40 -11.87
CA PRO A 399 -8.26 1.23 -11.07
C PRO A 399 -6.98 0.68 -10.40
N ALA A 400 -7.12 0.14 -9.19
CA ALA A 400 -6.01 -0.48 -8.43
C ALA A 400 -5.29 -1.63 -9.22
N GLU A 401 -5.89 -2.07 -10.30
CA GLU A 401 -5.40 -3.11 -11.23
C GLU A 401 -4.20 -2.66 -12.08
N MET A 402 -3.96 -1.35 -12.22
CA MET A 402 -2.76 -0.81 -12.88
C MET A 402 -1.45 -1.28 -12.27
N THR A 403 -1.46 -1.52 -10.97
CA THR A 403 -0.25 -1.89 -10.22
C THR A 403 0.26 -3.29 -10.57
N GLU A 404 -0.62 -4.19 -11.03
CA GLU A 404 -0.22 -5.56 -11.40
C GLU A 404 0.34 -5.66 -12.84
N THR A 405 -0.05 -4.75 -13.73
CA THR A 405 0.25 -4.86 -15.17
C THR A 405 1.57 -4.21 -15.57
N SER A 406 2.07 -3.26 -14.78
CA SER A 406 3.34 -2.57 -15.01
C SER A 406 4.56 -3.25 -14.39
N ALA A 407 4.38 -4.45 -13.80
CA ALA A 407 5.48 -5.17 -13.17
C ALA A 407 6.58 -5.54 -14.18
N ARG A 408 7.81 -5.13 -13.88
CA ARG A 408 9.01 -5.44 -14.68
C ARG A 408 9.50 -6.87 -14.40
N TRP A 409 8.71 -7.87 -14.80
CA TRP A 409 8.95 -9.30 -14.50
C TRP A 409 10.35 -9.79 -14.81
N GLY A 410 11.01 -9.24 -15.82
CA GLY A 410 12.40 -9.59 -16.16
C GLY A 410 13.41 -9.23 -15.08
N HIS A 411 13.11 -8.30 -14.19
CA HIS A 411 14.00 -7.80 -13.14
C HIS A 411 13.73 -8.43 -11.76
N ALA A 412 12.67 -9.23 -11.61
CA ALA A 412 12.32 -9.89 -10.35
C ALA A 412 13.45 -10.72 -9.72
N PRO A 413 14.19 -11.58 -10.46
CA PRO A 413 15.31 -12.33 -9.89
C PRO A 413 16.46 -11.41 -9.46
N ILE A 414 16.68 -10.29 -10.17
CA ILE A 414 17.71 -9.31 -9.82
C ILE A 414 17.35 -8.59 -8.53
N ALA A 415 16.09 -8.12 -8.40
CA ALA A 415 15.62 -7.46 -7.20
C ALA A 415 15.69 -8.39 -5.98
N LEU A 416 15.30 -9.66 -6.14
CA LEU A 416 15.39 -10.66 -5.08
C LEU A 416 16.84 -10.93 -4.69
N PHE A 417 17.75 -11.03 -5.65
CA PHE A 417 19.18 -11.21 -5.39
C PHE A 417 19.77 -10.01 -4.64
N ILE A 418 19.45 -8.78 -5.02
CA ILE A 418 19.90 -7.55 -4.32
C ILE A 418 19.38 -7.56 -2.87
N MET A 419 18.10 -7.88 -2.66
CA MET A 419 17.52 -7.97 -1.31
C MET A 419 18.23 -9.03 -0.47
N LEU A 420 18.41 -10.24 -0.99
CA LEU A 420 19.08 -11.32 -0.26
C LEU A 420 20.53 -10.95 0.06
N SER A 421 21.25 -10.33 -0.89
CA SER A 421 22.62 -9.85 -0.68
C SER A 421 22.67 -8.78 0.43
N MET A 422 21.70 -7.83 0.44
CA MET A 422 21.57 -6.85 1.52
C MET A 422 21.42 -7.52 2.88
N LEU A 423 20.52 -8.50 2.99
CA LEU A 423 20.30 -9.24 4.24
C LEU A 423 21.56 -9.99 4.68
N VAL A 424 22.24 -10.68 3.78
CA VAL A 424 23.49 -11.39 4.08
C VAL A 424 24.57 -10.42 4.58
N LEU A 425 24.74 -9.26 3.93
CA LEU A 425 25.72 -8.25 4.34
C LEU A 425 25.40 -7.66 5.73
N MET A 426 24.12 -7.46 6.04
CA MET A 426 23.69 -6.98 7.36
C MET A 426 23.91 -8.03 8.45
N ILE A 427 23.55 -9.30 8.19
CA ILE A 427 23.63 -10.39 9.17
C ILE A 427 25.10 -10.78 9.44
N SER A 428 25.94 -10.79 8.38
CA SER A 428 27.35 -11.12 8.51
C SER A 428 28.19 -10.06 9.25
N GLY A 429 27.64 -8.85 9.45
CA GLY A 429 28.35 -7.73 10.07
C GLY A 429 29.51 -7.16 9.22
N VAL A 430 29.66 -7.61 7.98
CA VAL A 430 30.73 -7.13 7.05
C VAL A 430 30.53 -5.65 6.74
N LEU A 431 29.28 -5.21 6.61
CA LEU A 431 28.90 -3.81 6.41
C LEU A 431 27.93 -3.36 7.52
N SER A 432 28.01 -2.08 7.87
CA SER A 432 26.97 -1.50 8.72
C SER A 432 25.60 -1.59 8.03
N SER A 433 24.53 -1.70 8.81
CA SER A 433 23.16 -1.76 8.28
C SER A 433 22.86 -0.60 7.33
N LEU A 434 23.34 0.61 7.67
CA LEU A 434 23.22 1.79 6.81
C LEU A 434 23.87 1.57 5.44
N SER A 435 25.12 1.11 5.44
CA SER A 435 25.88 0.91 4.20
C SER A 435 25.27 -0.18 3.33
N ALA A 436 24.83 -1.28 3.92
CA ALA A 436 24.18 -2.39 3.21
C ALA A 436 22.86 -1.96 2.54
N ILE A 437 22.03 -1.20 3.25
CA ILE A 437 20.76 -0.68 2.75
C ILE A 437 20.97 0.33 1.61
N LEU A 438 21.91 1.27 1.77
CA LEU A 438 22.22 2.26 0.74
C LEU A 438 22.78 1.60 -0.52
N LEU A 439 23.69 0.60 -0.36
CA LEU A 439 24.21 -0.17 -1.47
C LEU A 439 23.10 -0.88 -2.24
N ALA A 440 22.16 -1.51 -1.53
CA ALA A 440 21.01 -2.18 -2.13
C ALA A 440 20.08 -1.18 -2.85
N ALA A 441 19.79 -0.03 -2.25
CA ALA A 441 18.97 1.00 -2.87
C ALA A 441 19.60 1.52 -4.18
N VAL A 442 20.90 1.79 -4.16
CA VAL A 442 21.64 2.20 -5.37
C VAL A 442 21.66 1.08 -6.41
N ALA A 443 21.88 -0.18 -6.00
CA ALA A 443 21.87 -1.33 -6.89
C ALA A 443 20.49 -1.51 -7.56
N MET A 444 19.38 -1.33 -6.83
CA MET A 444 18.01 -1.38 -7.39
C MET A 444 17.81 -0.35 -8.51
N ILE A 445 18.39 0.86 -8.35
CA ILE A 445 18.28 1.93 -9.36
C ILE A 445 19.20 1.59 -10.57
N LEU A 446 20.46 1.23 -10.33
CA LEU A 446 21.42 0.95 -11.40
C LEU A 446 21.04 -0.26 -12.25
N THR A 447 20.40 -1.26 -11.66
CA THR A 447 19.93 -2.46 -12.38
C THR A 447 18.60 -2.25 -13.09
N GLY A 448 17.96 -1.07 -12.97
CA GLY A 448 16.69 -0.77 -13.60
C GLY A 448 15.47 -1.43 -12.96
N CYS A 449 15.61 -2.01 -11.76
CA CYS A 449 14.47 -2.49 -10.97
C CYS A 449 13.51 -1.36 -10.64
N ILE A 450 14.05 -0.17 -10.38
CA ILE A 450 13.32 1.07 -10.12
C ILE A 450 14.05 2.23 -10.79
N ASN A 451 13.36 3.23 -11.31
CA ASN A 451 13.99 4.45 -11.80
C ASN A 451 14.10 5.53 -10.69
N MET A 452 14.90 6.58 -10.95
CA MET A 452 15.17 7.61 -9.95
C MET A 452 13.91 8.38 -9.53
N ASN A 453 12.98 8.65 -10.45
CA ASN A 453 11.73 9.34 -10.16
C ASN A 453 10.82 8.48 -9.27
N GLU A 454 10.76 7.18 -9.55
CA GLU A 454 10.04 6.21 -8.73
C GLU A 454 10.65 6.10 -7.34
N ALA A 455 11.99 6.08 -7.24
CA ALA A 455 12.69 6.07 -5.97
C ALA A 455 12.35 7.30 -5.12
N TYR A 456 12.31 8.49 -5.70
CA TYR A 456 11.87 9.71 -4.99
C TYR A 456 10.40 9.64 -4.56
N ARG A 457 9.52 9.10 -5.41
CA ARG A 457 8.09 8.96 -5.07
C ARG A 457 7.84 7.91 -4.00
N SER A 458 8.71 6.90 -3.86
CA SER A 458 8.59 5.87 -2.83
C SER A 458 8.90 6.40 -1.41
N LEU A 459 9.61 7.52 -1.31
CA LEU A 459 9.97 8.12 -0.03
C LEU A 459 8.73 8.66 0.69
N ASN A 460 8.42 8.10 1.84
CA ASN A 460 7.38 8.67 2.70
C ASN A 460 7.95 9.86 3.49
N ALA A 461 7.88 11.05 2.87
CA ALA A 461 8.41 12.28 3.45
C ALA A 461 7.80 12.58 4.84
N THR A 462 6.51 12.32 5.03
CA THR A 462 5.83 12.52 6.33
C THR A 462 6.49 11.71 7.44
N SER A 463 6.77 10.42 7.21
CA SER A 463 7.44 9.56 8.19
C SER A 463 8.88 9.99 8.45
N LEU A 464 9.62 10.36 7.40
CA LEU A 464 11.02 10.78 7.53
C LEU A 464 11.14 12.10 8.32
N VAL A 465 10.31 13.10 8.00
CA VAL A 465 10.28 14.39 8.72
C VAL A 465 9.81 14.21 10.16
N LEU A 466 8.81 13.36 10.39
CA LEU A 466 8.33 13.05 11.74
C LEU A 466 9.47 12.49 12.62
N ILE A 467 10.16 11.47 12.14
CA ILE A 467 11.25 10.84 12.90
C ILE A 467 12.37 11.85 13.13
N ALA A 468 12.82 12.49 12.06
CA ALA A 468 13.91 13.47 12.13
C ALA A 468 13.60 14.64 13.08
N GLY A 469 12.36 15.15 13.04
CA GLY A 469 11.93 16.29 13.85
C GLY A 469 11.66 15.96 15.32
N MET A 470 11.37 14.67 15.63
CA MET A 470 11.11 14.27 17.02
C MET A 470 12.36 13.83 17.78
N LEU A 471 13.44 13.43 17.11
CA LEU A 471 14.69 13.03 17.75
C LEU A 471 15.29 14.14 18.66
N PRO A 472 15.30 15.42 18.26
CA PRO A 472 15.78 16.51 19.12
C PRO A 472 15.00 16.69 20.43
N LEU A 473 13.71 16.30 20.45
CA LEU A 473 12.89 16.35 21.67
C LEU A 473 13.42 15.39 22.75
N ALA A 474 13.87 14.20 22.36
CA ALA A 474 14.51 13.26 23.27
C ALA A 474 15.77 13.85 23.92
N LEU A 475 16.60 14.53 23.11
CA LEU A 475 17.79 15.23 23.60
C LEU A 475 17.44 16.38 24.55
N ALA A 476 16.38 17.13 24.26
CA ALA A 476 15.92 18.22 25.12
C ALA A 476 15.38 17.70 26.47
N ILE A 477 14.65 16.58 26.48
CA ILE A 477 14.20 15.93 27.71
C ILE A 477 15.38 15.53 28.60
N GLN A 478 16.45 15.00 28.01
CA GLN A 478 17.67 14.61 28.71
C GLN A 478 18.42 15.83 29.26
N LYS A 479 18.68 16.85 28.44
CA LYS A 479 19.45 18.05 28.82
C LYS A 479 18.75 18.91 29.85
N SER A 480 17.42 19.02 29.80
CA SER A 480 16.66 19.85 30.75
C SER A 480 16.59 19.28 32.15
N GLY A 481 16.91 17.97 32.35
CA GLY A 481 16.66 17.25 33.60
C GLY A 481 15.20 16.83 33.79
N ALA A 482 14.35 16.99 32.77
CA ALA A 482 12.97 16.51 32.79
C ALA A 482 12.92 14.98 32.94
N LEU A 483 13.95 14.29 32.46
CA LEU A 483 14.14 12.86 32.58
C LEU A 483 14.15 12.41 34.04
N ASP A 484 14.93 13.07 34.90
CA ASP A 484 15.07 12.73 36.31
C ASP A 484 13.76 12.88 37.07
N LEU A 485 12.93 13.86 36.70
CA LEU A 485 11.59 14.03 37.29
C LEU A 485 10.62 12.92 36.85
N ILE A 486 10.66 12.51 35.60
CA ILE A 486 9.85 11.39 35.09
C ILE A 486 10.23 10.11 35.87
N VAL A 487 11.53 9.83 35.96
CA VAL A 487 12.08 8.66 36.67
C VAL A 487 11.67 8.68 38.13
N ASN A 488 11.94 9.77 38.87
CA ASN A 488 11.63 9.89 40.28
C ASN A 488 10.11 9.83 40.55
N GLY A 489 9.30 10.44 39.68
CA GLY A 489 7.83 10.35 39.75
C GLY A 489 7.33 8.91 39.55
N LEU A 490 7.87 8.21 38.59
CA LEU A 490 7.53 6.81 38.32
C LEU A 490 8.03 5.88 39.44
N LEU A 491 9.24 6.09 39.95
CA LEU A 491 9.78 5.33 41.09
C LEU A 491 8.94 5.54 42.36
N SER A 492 8.38 6.71 42.59
CA SER A 492 7.50 6.97 43.72
C SER A 492 6.16 6.18 43.63
N ILE A 493 5.70 5.93 42.41
CA ILE A 493 4.43 5.21 42.14
C ILE A 493 4.68 3.69 42.05
N LEU A 494 5.78 3.27 41.41
CA LEU A 494 6.08 1.89 41.02
C LEU A 494 7.23 1.26 41.83
N GLY A 495 7.86 1.99 42.72
CA GLY A 495 9.14 1.64 43.37
C GLY A 495 9.23 0.30 44.08
N ASN A 496 8.10 -0.40 44.33
CA ASN A 496 8.05 -1.77 44.84
C ASN A 496 7.48 -2.79 43.81
N SER A 497 7.29 -2.37 42.56
CA SER A 497 6.72 -3.22 41.52
C SER A 497 7.81 -4.08 40.88
N THR A 498 7.44 -5.30 40.46
CA THR A 498 8.36 -6.16 39.73
C THR A 498 8.68 -5.55 38.36
N PRO A 499 9.90 -5.75 37.80
CA PRO A 499 10.29 -5.24 36.47
C PRO A 499 9.29 -5.60 35.35
N ILE A 500 8.73 -6.80 35.43
CA ILE A 500 7.71 -7.30 34.51
C ILE A 500 6.44 -6.42 34.54
N LEU A 501 6.02 -5.97 35.72
CA LEU A 501 4.84 -5.12 35.86
C LEU A 501 5.07 -3.72 35.27
N ILE A 502 6.26 -3.18 35.41
CA ILE A 502 6.67 -1.91 34.79
C ILE A 502 6.69 -2.05 33.27
N CYS A 503 7.26 -3.15 32.77
CA CYS A 503 7.26 -3.49 31.36
C CYS A 503 5.82 -3.63 30.80
N ALA A 504 4.91 -4.25 31.57
CA ALA A 504 3.50 -4.37 31.22
C ALA A 504 2.81 -2.97 31.16
N GLY A 505 3.09 -2.13 32.12
CA GLY A 505 2.60 -0.74 32.12
C GLY A 505 3.04 0.06 30.90
N LEU A 506 4.33 -0.04 30.53
CA LEU A 506 4.88 0.57 29.32
C LEU A 506 4.26 -0.03 28.04
N PHE A 507 4.06 -1.34 28.01
CA PHE A 507 3.40 -2.00 26.88
C PHE A 507 1.97 -1.48 26.71
N VAL A 508 1.18 -1.42 27.76
CA VAL A 508 -0.20 -0.93 27.71
C VAL A 508 -0.24 0.54 27.30
N LEU A 509 0.60 1.39 27.91
CA LEU A 509 0.68 2.81 27.57
C LEU A 509 1.03 3.00 26.08
N THR A 510 2.07 2.35 25.61
CA THR A 510 2.52 2.40 24.22
C THR A 510 1.44 1.90 23.27
N SER A 511 0.84 0.78 23.61
CA SER A 511 -0.20 0.12 22.81
C SER A 511 -1.46 0.97 22.71
N VAL A 512 -1.89 1.61 23.79
CA VAL A 512 -3.04 2.54 23.77
C VAL A 512 -2.72 3.77 22.93
N LEU A 513 -1.57 4.39 23.11
CA LEU A 513 -1.18 5.57 22.33
C LEU A 513 -1.09 5.25 20.83
N SER A 514 -0.56 4.08 20.46
CA SER A 514 -0.44 3.67 19.05
C SER A 514 -1.78 3.43 18.35
N GLN A 515 -2.91 3.34 19.09
CA GLN A 515 -4.23 3.30 18.46
C GLN A 515 -4.70 4.66 17.90
N PHE A 516 -4.10 5.75 18.36
CA PHE A 516 -4.50 7.11 18.01
C PHE A 516 -3.40 7.88 17.27
N ILE A 517 -2.15 7.48 17.49
CA ILE A 517 -0.95 8.11 16.92
C ILE A 517 -0.23 7.05 16.08
N SER A 518 0.54 7.47 15.07
CA SER A 518 1.32 6.50 14.27
C SER A 518 2.29 5.70 15.15
N ASN A 519 2.49 4.43 14.80
CA ASN A 519 3.38 3.50 15.51
C ASN A 519 4.78 4.10 15.71
N THR A 520 5.31 4.75 14.67
CA THR A 520 6.63 5.39 14.69
C THR A 520 6.67 6.56 15.67
N ALA A 521 5.67 7.46 15.63
CA ALA A 521 5.60 8.60 16.54
C ALA A 521 5.49 8.15 17.99
N THR A 522 4.67 7.13 18.24
CA THR A 522 4.52 6.54 19.59
C THR A 522 5.86 5.99 20.09
N THR A 523 6.61 5.26 19.26
CA THR A 523 7.91 4.73 19.67
C THR A 523 8.92 5.82 19.95
N VAL A 524 9.03 6.83 19.09
CA VAL A 524 9.95 7.97 19.28
C VAL A 524 9.65 8.71 20.60
N LEU A 525 8.37 8.80 20.95
CA LEU A 525 7.92 9.47 22.16
C LEU A 525 8.21 8.67 23.44
N ILE A 526 7.94 7.35 23.42
CA ILE A 526 8.01 6.50 24.61
C ILE A 526 9.41 5.92 24.83
N ALA A 527 10.23 5.75 23.79
CA ALA A 527 11.54 5.14 23.90
C ALA A 527 12.47 5.86 24.90
N PRO A 528 12.62 7.21 24.89
CA PRO A 528 13.43 7.88 25.90
C PRO A 528 12.94 7.67 27.32
N ILE A 529 11.63 7.61 27.51
CA ILE A 529 10.99 7.37 28.81
C ILE A 529 11.31 5.95 29.30
N ALA A 530 11.23 4.95 28.42
CA ALA A 530 11.54 3.56 28.74
C ALA A 530 13.00 3.39 29.14
N ILE A 531 13.93 3.99 28.42
CA ILE A 531 15.37 3.98 28.75
C ILE A 531 15.61 4.64 30.12
N ALA A 532 14.98 5.79 30.35
CA ALA A 532 15.11 6.51 31.62
C ALA A 532 14.65 5.69 32.83
N ILE A 533 13.50 5.00 32.68
CA ILE A 533 12.98 4.13 33.72
C ILE A 533 13.97 3.01 34.01
N ALA A 534 14.48 2.34 32.99
CA ALA A 534 15.45 1.26 33.15
C ALA A 534 16.72 1.73 33.87
N GLN A 535 17.30 2.85 33.44
CA GLN A 535 18.48 3.45 34.07
C GLN A 535 18.22 3.86 35.53
N GLY A 536 17.07 4.47 35.81
CA GLY A 536 16.69 4.87 37.16
C GLY A 536 16.51 3.70 38.13
N LEU A 537 16.15 2.53 37.59
CA LEU A 537 16.04 1.27 38.34
C LEU A 537 17.36 0.49 38.42
N GLY A 538 18.41 0.94 37.72
CA GLY A 538 19.67 0.20 37.58
C GLY A 538 19.54 -1.11 36.79
N MET A 539 18.59 -1.16 35.86
CA MET A 539 18.27 -2.31 35.01
C MET A 539 18.71 -2.09 33.56
N SER A 540 18.83 -3.19 32.82
CA SER A 540 19.07 -3.18 31.38
C SER A 540 17.87 -2.55 30.64
N PRO A 541 18.06 -1.62 29.68
CA PRO A 541 16.96 -1.00 28.95
C PRO A 541 16.41 -1.87 27.82
N GLU A 542 17.12 -2.91 27.36
CA GLU A 542 16.74 -3.73 26.22
C GLU A 542 15.34 -4.37 26.38
N PRO A 543 14.99 -5.00 27.53
CA PRO A 543 13.66 -5.60 27.67
C PRO A 543 12.53 -4.57 27.63
N PHE A 544 12.74 -3.36 28.18
CA PHE A 544 11.76 -2.28 28.14
C PHE A 544 11.59 -1.75 26.72
N MET A 545 12.69 -1.58 26.00
CA MET A 545 12.69 -1.11 24.63
C MET A 545 12.08 -2.11 23.66
N MET A 546 12.33 -3.41 23.87
CA MET A 546 11.68 -4.49 23.11
C MET A 546 10.17 -4.46 23.33
N ALA A 547 9.71 -4.31 24.57
CA ALA A 547 8.29 -4.20 24.88
C ALA A 547 7.64 -2.98 24.21
N VAL A 548 8.31 -1.82 24.20
CA VAL A 548 7.83 -0.60 23.52
C VAL A 548 7.74 -0.81 22.00
N ALA A 549 8.77 -1.39 21.38
CA ALA A 549 8.79 -1.61 19.93
C ALA A 549 7.68 -2.56 19.46
N ILE A 550 7.51 -3.68 20.17
CA ILE A 550 6.43 -4.64 19.88
C ILE A 550 5.06 -4.00 20.16
N ALA A 551 4.87 -3.33 21.31
CA ALA A 551 3.61 -2.68 21.66
C ALA A 551 3.18 -1.63 20.63
N ALA A 552 4.10 -0.81 20.15
CA ALA A 552 3.82 0.19 19.11
C ALA A 552 3.39 -0.46 17.78
N SER A 553 3.89 -1.66 17.50
CA SER A 553 3.56 -2.41 16.29
C SER A 553 2.27 -3.24 16.39
N THR A 554 1.70 -3.40 17.61
CA THR A 554 0.43 -4.13 17.85
C THR A 554 -0.81 -3.28 17.61
N ALA A 555 -0.83 -2.48 16.56
CA ALA A 555 -1.93 -1.60 16.18
C ALA A 555 -3.10 -2.37 15.54
N PHE A 556 -3.65 -3.38 16.26
CA PHE A 556 -4.70 -4.27 15.74
C PHE A 556 -6.12 -3.78 16.01
N SER A 557 -6.32 -3.01 17.10
CA SER A 557 -7.65 -2.79 17.67
C SER A 557 -8.44 -1.69 16.98
N THR A 558 -7.82 -0.87 16.13
CA THR A 558 -8.53 0.19 15.40
C THR A 558 -8.15 0.24 13.92
N PRO A 559 -9.07 0.64 13.04
CA PRO A 559 -8.76 0.81 11.63
C PRO A 559 -7.86 2.02 11.34
N ILE A 560 -7.79 2.99 12.28
CA ILE A 560 -7.09 4.27 12.12
C ILE A 560 -5.63 4.14 12.55
N ALA A 561 -5.32 3.22 13.47
CA ALA A 561 -3.99 3.07 14.06
C ALA A 561 -2.89 2.78 13.03
N SER A 562 -3.23 2.17 11.90
CA SER A 562 -2.27 1.83 10.87
C SER A 562 -2.88 1.96 9.46
N PRO A 563 -2.14 2.51 8.48
CA PRO A 563 -2.55 2.50 7.08
C PRO A 563 -2.89 1.10 6.56
N VAL A 564 -2.25 0.07 7.10
CA VAL A 564 -2.48 -1.34 6.79
C VAL A 564 -3.94 -1.75 7.08
N ASN A 565 -4.47 -1.35 8.25
CA ASN A 565 -5.85 -1.62 8.64
C ASN A 565 -6.85 -0.78 7.82
N THR A 566 -6.50 0.48 7.53
CA THR A 566 -7.34 1.37 6.73
C THR A 566 -7.56 0.84 5.32
N LEU A 567 -6.52 0.27 4.69
CA LEU A 567 -6.60 -0.30 3.34
C LEU A 567 -7.60 -1.45 3.23
N VAL A 568 -7.75 -2.28 4.27
CA VAL A 568 -8.67 -3.41 4.25
C VAL A 568 -10.07 -3.06 4.74
N LEU A 569 -10.27 -1.87 5.34
CA LEU A 569 -11.53 -1.44 5.94
C LEU A 569 -12.68 -1.47 4.93
N VAL A 570 -12.53 -0.78 3.81
CA VAL A 570 -13.56 -0.66 2.77
C VAL A 570 -13.75 -1.97 2.00
N PRO A 571 -12.68 -2.60 1.44
CA PRO A 571 -12.84 -3.85 0.70
C PRO A 571 -13.38 -5.01 1.53
N GLY A 572 -13.09 -5.03 2.84
CA GLY A 572 -13.60 -6.02 3.78
C GLY A 572 -14.98 -5.70 4.34
N ASN A 573 -15.51 -4.49 4.06
CA ASN A 573 -16.77 -3.97 4.60
C ASN A 573 -16.84 -4.06 6.13
N TYR A 574 -15.73 -3.74 6.80
CA TYR A 574 -15.63 -3.76 8.25
C TYR A 574 -16.16 -2.48 8.89
N ARG A 575 -16.61 -2.63 10.14
CA ARG A 575 -16.90 -1.51 11.04
C ARG A 575 -15.76 -1.36 12.04
N PHE A 576 -15.64 -0.20 12.65
CA PHE A 576 -14.66 0.06 13.71
C PHE A 576 -14.67 -1.04 14.79
N ILE A 577 -15.85 -1.45 15.23
CA ILE A 577 -16.02 -2.45 16.30
C ILE A 577 -15.50 -3.85 15.92
N ASP A 578 -15.41 -4.18 14.63
CA ASP A 578 -14.90 -5.48 14.18
C ASP A 578 -13.40 -5.58 14.42
N PHE A 579 -12.67 -4.47 14.23
CA PHE A 579 -11.25 -4.38 14.60
C PHE A 579 -11.05 -4.53 16.10
N VAL A 580 -11.90 -3.90 16.93
CA VAL A 580 -11.82 -4.07 18.38
C VAL A 580 -12.07 -5.52 18.79
N LYS A 581 -13.11 -6.18 18.24
CA LYS A 581 -13.45 -7.57 18.59
C LYS A 581 -12.36 -8.56 18.24
N VAL A 582 -11.72 -8.41 17.10
CA VAL A 582 -10.67 -9.34 16.63
C VAL A 582 -9.29 -8.88 17.06
N GLY A 583 -9.01 -7.59 17.03
CA GLY A 583 -7.69 -7.03 17.30
C GLY A 583 -7.33 -6.99 18.78
N LEU A 584 -8.27 -6.62 19.68
CA LEU A 584 -7.97 -6.52 21.10
C LEU A 584 -7.53 -7.85 21.74
N PRO A 585 -8.18 -9.00 21.48
CA PRO A 585 -7.68 -10.28 21.97
C PRO A 585 -6.28 -10.62 21.44
N LEU A 586 -6.01 -10.35 20.16
CA LEU A 586 -4.70 -10.58 19.58
C LEU A 586 -3.63 -9.67 20.20
N GLN A 587 -3.97 -8.42 20.49
CA GLN A 587 -3.10 -7.45 21.17
C GLN A 587 -2.75 -7.90 22.59
N VAL A 588 -3.73 -8.42 23.34
CA VAL A 588 -3.50 -8.99 24.68
C VAL A 588 -2.61 -10.25 24.60
N MET A 589 -2.83 -11.12 23.63
CA MET A 589 -1.95 -12.28 23.41
C MET A 589 -0.52 -11.84 23.08
N ALA A 590 -0.34 -10.84 22.22
CA ALA A 590 0.98 -10.28 21.91
C ALA A 590 1.65 -9.70 23.14
N MET A 591 0.92 -8.99 24.01
CA MET A 591 1.41 -8.48 25.29
C MET A 591 1.91 -9.62 26.20
N ILE A 592 1.10 -10.65 26.40
CA ILE A 592 1.45 -11.79 27.25
C ILE A 592 2.72 -12.48 26.72
N ILE A 593 2.78 -12.74 25.41
CA ILE A 593 3.94 -13.36 24.77
C ILE A 593 5.18 -12.49 24.97
N THR A 594 5.08 -11.19 24.74
CA THR A 594 6.19 -10.25 24.90
C THR A 594 6.70 -10.25 26.33
N LEU A 595 5.83 -10.12 27.32
CA LEU A 595 6.20 -10.08 28.74
C LEU A 595 6.83 -11.39 29.25
N LEU A 596 6.44 -12.53 28.68
CA LEU A 596 7.00 -13.83 29.07
C LEU A 596 8.33 -14.12 28.37
N ILE A 597 8.47 -13.77 27.11
CA ILE A 597 9.62 -14.16 26.29
C ILE A 597 10.75 -13.12 26.38
N THR A 598 10.43 -11.82 26.45
CA THR A 598 11.46 -10.77 26.46
C THR A 598 12.47 -10.93 27.60
N PRO A 599 12.08 -11.20 28.87
CA PRO A 599 13.06 -11.36 29.94
C PRO A 599 13.94 -12.62 29.84
N LEU A 600 13.52 -13.61 29.04
CA LEU A 600 14.31 -14.82 28.78
C LEU A 600 15.43 -14.56 27.77
N ILE A 601 15.26 -13.60 26.88
CA ILE A 601 16.23 -13.24 25.84
C ILE A 601 17.08 -12.07 26.31
N PHE A 602 16.45 -11.07 26.89
CA PHE A 602 17.06 -9.85 27.42
C PHE A 602 16.75 -9.76 28.93
N PRO A 603 17.68 -10.17 29.81
CA PRO A 603 17.50 -10.04 31.26
C PRO A 603 17.40 -8.56 31.68
N PHE A 604 16.62 -8.31 32.75
CA PHE A 604 16.47 -6.97 33.33
C PHE A 604 17.72 -6.44 33.98
#